data_64bb89a7a3511ad77f2d640e2202f403
#
_entry.id   64bb89a7a3511ad77f2d640e2202f403
#
_cell.length_a   1.000
_cell.length_b   1.000
_cell.length_c   1.000
_cell.angle_alpha   90.00
_cell.angle_beta   90.00
_cell.angle_gamma   90.00
#
_symmetry.space_group_name_H-M   'P 1'
#
loop_
_entity.id
_entity.type
_entity.pdbx_description
1 polymer ?
#
loop_
_entity_poly.entity_id
_entity_poly.type
_entity_poly.pdbx_seq_one_letter_code
_entity_poly.pdbx_strand_id
1 'polypeptide(L)'
;MATSAQLRREILAGQWDEALYTLYGTEPAVLARQRQRYAAALEQFELYYGPGRQVHVYSAPGRVELGGNHTDHQHGYGLAAAVTLDLVAVASPSDDGFIRVKSRGFNKLDVIDLSEAEPQQGESTHSASLIRGIAEGFRAQGKTVGGFDAYTASDVLRGSGLSSSAAFEMGMAAILNGEYGCGLTAPELAKICQYAENTYFGKPSGLLDQLTSAVGGVIFADFADPKKPRIEKIHTAGLLPADMTLCVTDTRGSHSELTGEFAAIRHEMESVAACLGGKVLGQVKEQEFWTALPRLRRACGDRAVLRAVHYFEENARALAQRNALVSRDFNAFLQLILESGHASFALCQNVYCSTDVRHQGLSVALALSQTLLEGQGGAWRMQGGGFAGTIQAFVPGMLTAKYHDAIEKVFGAGSCYLLRLREQGALRVI
;
A
#
# COMPACT_ATOMS: atom_id res chain seq x y z
N MET A 1 10.44 1.88 -29.45
CA MET A 1 10.35 0.63 -28.65
C MET A 1 11.54 -0.25 -28.94
N ALA A 2 12.12 -0.88 -27.92
CA ALA A 2 13.22 -1.83 -28.06
C ALA A 2 12.72 -3.26 -27.79
N THR A 3 13.46 -4.26 -28.26
CA THR A 3 13.11 -5.66 -27.97
C THR A 3 13.53 -6.02 -26.54
N SER A 4 12.87 -7.01 -25.94
CA SER A 4 13.22 -7.55 -24.62
C SER A 4 14.69 -7.94 -24.51
N ALA A 5 15.25 -8.61 -25.51
CA ALA A 5 16.67 -8.99 -25.57
C ALA A 5 17.60 -7.77 -25.64
N GLN A 6 17.23 -6.71 -26.35
CA GLN A 6 17.98 -5.48 -26.42
C GLN A 6 17.99 -4.76 -25.07
N LEU A 7 16.82 -4.52 -24.46
CA LEU A 7 16.69 -3.88 -23.15
C LEU A 7 17.44 -4.64 -22.07
N ARG A 8 17.38 -5.98 -22.10
CA ARG A 8 18.14 -6.81 -21.15
C ARG A 8 19.63 -6.53 -21.20
N ARG A 9 20.23 -6.45 -22.41
CA ARG A 9 21.65 -6.12 -22.58
C ARG A 9 21.98 -4.71 -22.09
N GLU A 10 21.16 -3.73 -22.45
CA GLU A 10 21.33 -2.33 -22.07
C GLU A 10 21.27 -2.15 -20.55
N ILE A 11 20.31 -2.79 -19.87
CA ILE A 11 20.17 -2.75 -18.42
C ILE A 11 21.39 -3.36 -17.72
N LEU A 12 21.82 -4.54 -18.17
CA LEU A 12 23.00 -5.21 -17.58
C LEU A 12 24.29 -4.40 -17.82
N ALA A 13 24.35 -3.64 -18.92
CA ALA A 13 25.45 -2.72 -19.23
C ALA A 13 25.36 -1.38 -18.46
N GLY A 14 24.30 -1.15 -17.68
CA GLY A 14 24.12 0.07 -16.89
C GLY A 14 23.59 1.28 -17.67
N GLN A 15 23.13 1.11 -18.90
CA GLN A 15 22.64 2.23 -19.73
C GLN A 15 21.34 2.85 -19.18
N TRP A 16 20.62 2.14 -18.30
CA TRP A 16 19.39 2.58 -17.64
C TRP A 16 19.57 2.96 -16.18
N ASP A 17 20.81 3.12 -15.71
CA ASP A 17 21.10 3.39 -14.31
C ASP A 17 20.46 4.68 -13.79
N GLU A 18 20.40 5.74 -14.60
CA GLU A 18 19.79 7.00 -14.20
C GLU A 18 18.30 6.80 -13.85
N ALA A 19 17.57 6.02 -14.64
CA ALA A 19 16.18 5.68 -14.34
C ALA A 19 16.07 4.83 -13.05
N LEU A 20 16.98 3.87 -12.86
CA LEU A 20 17.01 3.06 -11.64
C LEU A 20 17.42 3.87 -10.41
N TYR A 21 18.37 4.82 -10.53
CA TYR A 21 18.76 5.73 -9.45
C TYR A 21 17.56 6.52 -8.94
N THR A 22 16.75 7.00 -9.87
CA THR A 22 15.55 7.79 -9.54
C THR A 22 14.55 7.00 -8.69
N LEU A 23 14.46 5.68 -8.91
CA LEU A 23 13.51 4.81 -8.22
C LEU A 23 14.06 4.22 -6.91
N TYR A 24 15.34 3.83 -6.90
CA TYR A 24 15.89 2.97 -5.84
C TYR A 24 17.06 3.59 -5.09
N GLY A 25 17.55 4.75 -5.52
CA GLY A 25 18.73 5.40 -4.96
C GLY A 25 20.03 4.94 -5.61
N THR A 26 21.15 5.54 -5.19
CA THR A 26 22.45 5.45 -5.85
C THR A 26 23.39 4.39 -5.28
N GLU A 27 22.95 3.59 -4.30
CA GLU A 27 23.80 2.58 -3.67
C GLU A 27 24.18 1.47 -4.67
N PRO A 28 25.49 1.19 -4.87
CA PRO A 28 25.94 0.24 -5.88
C PRO A 28 25.33 -1.17 -5.75
N ALA A 29 25.20 -1.67 -4.53
CA ALA A 29 24.62 -2.99 -4.27
C ALA A 29 23.12 -3.05 -4.63
N VAL A 30 22.36 -1.98 -4.33
CA VAL A 30 20.95 -1.86 -4.69
C VAL A 30 20.80 -1.85 -6.21
N LEU A 31 21.61 -1.06 -6.91
CA LEU A 31 21.56 -0.97 -8.36
C LEU A 31 21.93 -2.29 -9.06
N ALA A 32 22.98 -2.95 -8.60
CA ALA A 32 23.37 -4.26 -9.13
C ALA A 32 22.22 -5.26 -8.98
N ARG A 33 21.54 -5.28 -7.83
CA ARG A 33 20.36 -6.10 -7.60
C ARG A 33 19.21 -5.73 -8.54
N GLN A 34 18.92 -4.44 -8.74
CA GLN A 34 17.83 -4.01 -9.61
C GLN A 34 18.10 -4.31 -11.08
N ARG A 35 19.34 -4.12 -11.59
CA ARG A 35 19.70 -4.54 -12.94
C ARG A 35 19.40 -6.03 -13.16
N GLN A 36 19.81 -6.89 -12.23
CA GLN A 36 19.53 -8.34 -12.32
C GLN A 36 18.03 -8.64 -12.28
N ARG A 37 17.28 -7.95 -11.41
CA ARG A 37 15.84 -8.14 -11.29
C ARG A 37 15.08 -7.76 -12.55
N TYR A 38 15.42 -6.62 -13.17
CA TYR A 38 14.81 -6.16 -14.41
C TYR A 38 15.21 -7.07 -15.59
N ALA A 39 16.48 -7.45 -15.66
CA ALA A 39 16.96 -8.38 -16.67
C ALA A 39 16.27 -9.75 -16.59
N ALA A 40 16.07 -10.26 -15.36
CA ALA A 40 15.35 -11.51 -15.14
C ALA A 40 13.86 -11.40 -15.53
N ALA A 41 13.21 -10.26 -15.28
CA ALA A 41 11.82 -10.05 -15.70
C ALA A 41 11.68 -10.05 -17.24
N LEU A 42 12.62 -9.42 -17.95
CA LEU A 42 12.67 -9.43 -19.41
C LEU A 42 12.89 -10.84 -19.98
N GLU A 43 13.77 -11.61 -19.36
CA GLU A 43 14.02 -13.01 -19.75
C GLU A 43 12.79 -13.89 -19.54
N GLN A 44 12.10 -13.73 -18.41
CA GLN A 44 10.88 -14.46 -18.15
C GLN A 44 9.74 -14.05 -19.09
N PHE A 45 9.66 -12.78 -19.48
CA PHE A 45 8.71 -12.35 -20.51
C PHE A 45 8.94 -13.10 -21.83
N GLU A 46 10.20 -13.20 -22.29
CA GLU A 46 10.53 -13.96 -23.51
C GLU A 46 10.16 -15.45 -23.41
N LEU A 47 10.35 -16.04 -22.23
CA LEU A 47 10.02 -17.45 -21.99
C LEU A 47 8.54 -17.73 -22.19
N TYR A 48 7.66 -16.81 -21.74
CA TYR A 48 6.20 -17.02 -21.81
C TYR A 48 5.58 -16.54 -23.12
N TYR A 49 6.13 -15.47 -23.72
CA TYR A 49 5.47 -14.78 -24.85
C TYR A 49 6.32 -14.76 -26.13
N GLY A 50 7.48 -15.39 -26.12
CA GLY A 50 8.38 -15.51 -27.27
C GLY A 50 9.35 -14.34 -27.41
N PRO A 51 10.47 -14.57 -28.13
CA PRO A 51 11.52 -13.58 -28.35
C PRO A 51 11.13 -12.54 -29.40
N GLY A 52 11.88 -11.44 -29.43
CA GLY A 52 11.80 -10.42 -30.48
C GLY A 52 10.63 -9.43 -30.33
N ARG A 53 9.82 -9.57 -29.31
CA ARG A 53 8.72 -8.64 -29.04
C ARG A 53 9.26 -7.29 -28.55
N GLN A 54 8.63 -6.22 -29.02
CA GLN A 54 8.85 -4.88 -28.50
C GLN A 54 8.13 -4.74 -27.17
N VAL A 55 8.84 -4.24 -26.16
CA VAL A 55 8.29 -4.15 -24.80
C VAL A 55 8.58 -2.81 -24.16
N HIS A 56 7.76 -2.48 -23.16
CA HIS A 56 8.06 -1.46 -22.16
C HIS A 56 8.13 -2.08 -20.77
N VAL A 57 8.83 -1.39 -19.87
CA VAL A 57 8.97 -1.82 -18.48
C VAL A 57 8.32 -0.80 -17.56
N TYR A 58 7.44 -1.28 -16.69
CA TYR A 58 6.69 -0.50 -15.74
C TYR A 58 7.10 -0.85 -14.32
N SER A 59 6.94 0.11 -13.41
CA SER A 59 7.16 -0.08 -11.98
C SER A 59 6.03 0.59 -11.19
N ALA A 60 5.47 -0.13 -10.22
CA ALA A 60 4.44 0.39 -9.31
C ALA A 60 4.84 0.08 -7.85
N PRO A 61 5.01 1.12 -6.99
CA PRO A 61 5.48 0.94 -5.62
C PRO A 61 4.42 0.37 -4.70
N GLY A 62 4.87 -0.35 -3.67
CA GLY A 62 4.10 -0.57 -2.45
C GLY A 62 4.07 0.70 -1.59
N ARG A 63 3.33 0.63 -0.48
CA ARG A 63 3.19 1.77 0.45
C ARG A 63 3.31 1.33 1.90
N VAL A 64 3.72 2.26 2.77
CA VAL A 64 3.56 2.19 4.22
C VAL A 64 2.52 3.21 4.66
N GLU A 65 1.69 2.86 5.66
CA GLU A 65 0.73 3.78 6.27
C GLU A 65 1.42 4.50 7.43
N LEU A 66 1.59 5.81 7.33
CA LEU A 66 2.25 6.62 8.36
C LEU A 66 1.28 7.09 9.44
N GLY A 67 0.02 7.31 9.11
CA GLY A 67 -1.00 7.76 10.04
C GLY A 67 -2.40 7.75 9.45
N GLY A 68 -3.40 7.99 10.29
CA GLY A 68 -4.81 7.92 9.89
C GLY A 68 -5.31 6.47 9.80
N ASN A 69 -4.88 5.62 10.73
CA ASN A 69 -5.30 4.23 10.76
C ASN A 69 -6.82 4.11 10.96
N HIS A 70 -7.51 3.50 9.99
CA HIS A 70 -8.97 3.33 9.96
C HIS A 70 -9.79 4.62 9.97
N THR A 71 -9.23 5.74 9.51
CA THR A 71 -9.95 7.02 9.41
C THR A 71 -10.56 7.27 8.04
N ASP A 72 -9.99 6.72 6.96
CA ASP A 72 -10.38 6.94 5.57
C ASP A 72 -11.83 6.52 5.28
N HIS A 73 -12.22 5.31 5.73
CA HIS A 73 -13.59 4.81 5.59
C HIS A 73 -14.60 5.53 6.49
N GLN A 74 -14.14 6.39 7.40
CA GLN A 74 -14.95 7.29 8.24
C GLN A 74 -14.88 8.75 7.75
N HIS A 75 -14.40 9.01 6.55
CA HIS A 75 -14.24 10.32 5.93
C HIS A 75 -13.23 11.23 6.65
N GLY A 76 -12.20 10.64 7.24
CA GLY A 76 -11.11 11.34 7.91
C GLY A 76 -9.88 11.54 7.03
N TYR A 77 -8.74 11.82 7.67
CA TYR A 77 -7.44 12.02 7.04
C TYR A 77 -6.64 10.72 6.99
N GLY A 78 -5.89 10.53 5.91
CA GLY A 78 -4.90 9.46 5.78
C GLY A 78 -3.54 10.00 5.41
N LEU A 79 -2.48 9.38 5.93
CA LEU A 79 -1.10 9.70 5.62
C LEU A 79 -0.35 8.42 5.27
N ALA A 80 0.18 8.31 4.07
CA ALA A 80 0.92 7.15 3.61
C ALA A 80 2.09 7.53 2.71
N ALA A 81 3.09 6.67 2.61
CA ALA A 81 4.29 6.90 1.79
C ALA A 81 4.55 5.75 0.84
N ALA A 82 4.89 6.07 -0.41
CA ALA A 82 5.41 5.10 -1.36
C ALA A 82 6.83 4.66 -0.96
N VAL A 83 7.13 3.38 -1.17
CA VAL A 83 8.42 2.77 -0.78
C VAL A 83 9.12 2.11 -1.96
N THR A 84 10.41 1.82 -1.80
CA THR A 84 11.25 1.24 -2.85
C THR A 84 10.97 -0.23 -3.16
N LEU A 85 10.17 -0.93 -2.35
CA LEU A 85 9.61 -2.23 -2.75
C LEU A 85 8.49 -2.01 -3.75
N ASP A 86 8.58 -2.64 -4.90
CA ASP A 86 7.64 -2.44 -6.00
C ASP A 86 7.32 -3.72 -6.77
N LEU A 87 6.34 -3.59 -7.64
CA LEU A 87 6.07 -4.51 -8.73
C LEU A 87 6.74 -3.98 -9.99
N VAL A 88 7.55 -4.81 -10.65
CA VAL A 88 8.07 -4.59 -11.99
C VAL A 88 7.24 -5.40 -12.98
N ALA A 89 6.79 -4.77 -14.06
CA ALA A 89 6.06 -5.42 -15.15
C ALA A 89 6.75 -5.14 -16.48
N VAL A 90 6.97 -6.21 -17.26
CA VAL A 90 7.36 -6.13 -18.66
C VAL A 90 6.13 -6.37 -19.50
N ALA A 91 5.77 -5.43 -20.37
CA ALA A 91 4.53 -5.48 -21.14
C ALA A 91 4.77 -5.22 -22.64
N SER A 92 3.96 -5.87 -23.46
CA SER A 92 3.90 -5.68 -24.92
C SER A 92 2.43 -5.62 -25.36
N PRO A 93 1.99 -4.58 -26.10
CA PRO A 93 0.61 -4.51 -26.58
C PRO A 93 0.28 -5.66 -27.53
N SER A 94 -0.99 -5.99 -27.64
CA SER A 94 -1.55 -7.06 -28.45
C SER A 94 -2.87 -6.61 -29.08
N ASP A 95 -3.09 -6.95 -30.35
CA ASP A 95 -4.29 -6.56 -31.12
C ASP A 95 -5.38 -7.65 -31.13
N ASP A 96 -5.21 -8.73 -30.36
CA ASP A 96 -6.12 -9.88 -30.36
C ASP A 96 -7.29 -9.77 -29.36
N GLY A 97 -7.39 -8.66 -28.65
CA GLY A 97 -8.48 -8.42 -27.70
C GLY A 97 -8.33 -9.12 -26.34
N PHE A 98 -7.17 -9.71 -26.05
CA PHE A 98 -6.90 -10.37 -24.78
C PHE A 98 -5.83 -9.68 -23.96
N ILE A 99 -6.01 -9.66 -22.64
CA ILE A 99 -4.93 -9.35 -21.68
C ILE A 99 -4.45 -10.67 -21.08
N ARG A 100 -3.14 -10.91 -21.14
CA ARG A 100 -2.50 -12.09 -20.53
C ARG A 100 -1.42 -11.66 -19.57
N VAL A 101 -1.55 -12.06 -18.31
CA VAL A 101 -0.59 -11.69 -17.27
C VAL A 101 -0.04 -12.93 -16.58
N LYS A 102 1.28 -13.10 -16.66
CA LYS A 102 2.01 -14.09 -15.90
C LYS A 102 2.72 -13.43 -14.73
N SER A 103 2.38 -13.82 -13.53
CA SER A 103 2.99 -13.27 -12.31
C SER A 103 3.98 -14.26 -11.69
N ARG A 104 5.15 -13.77 -11.26
CA ARG A 104 6.17 -14.56 -10.56
C ARG A 104 5.57 -15.23 -9.31
N GLY A 105 5.82 -16.52 -9.16
CA GLY A 105 5.33 -17.30 -8.01
C GLY A 105 3.90 -17.82 -8.14
N PHE A 106 3.24 -17.60 -9.28
CA PHE A 106 1.92 -18.15 -9.59
C PHE A 106 1.99 -19.14 -10.75
N ASN A 107 1.33 -20.28 -10.60
CA ASN A 107 1.31 -21.28 -11.67
C ASN A 107 0.35 -20.87 -12.81
N LYS A 108 -0.77 -20.22 -12.48
CA LYS A 108 -1.80 -19.83 -13.44
C LYS A 108 -1.38 -18.59 -14.22
N LEU A 109 -1.68 -18.58 -15.52
CA LEU A 109 -1.70 -17.41 -16.39
C LEU A 109 -3.09 -16.79 -16.29
N ASP A 110 -3.19 -15.52 -15.95
CA ASP A 110 -4.43 -14.78 -16.05
C ASP A 110 -4.70 -14.43 -17.53
N VAL A 111 -5.86 -14.77 -18.04
CA VAL A 111 -6.30 -14.48 -19.41
C VAL A 111 -7.66 -13.82 -19.35
N ILE A 112 -7.74 -12.60 -19.83
CA ILE A 112 -8.95 -11.78 -19.81
C ILE A 112 -9.36 -11.47 -21.25
N ASP A 113 -10.55 -11.91 -21.62
CA ASP A 113 -11.20 -11.50 -22.87
C ASP A 113 -11.83 -10.11 -22.64
N LEU A 114 -11.41 -9.12 -23.41
CA LEU A 114 -11.89 -7.75 -23.32
C LEU A 114 -13.29 -7.56 -23.94
N SER A 115 -13.84 -8.56 -24.62
CA SER A 115 -15.25 -8.55 -25.05
C SER A 115 -16.22 -8.83 -23.90
N GLU A 116 -15.74 -9.42 -22.81
CA GLU A 116 -16.51 -9.78 -21.63
C GLU A 116 -16.31 -8.73 -20.52
N ALA A 117 -17.24 -7.75 -20.45
CA ALA A 117 -17.15 -6.61 -19.53
C ALA A 117 -17.51 -6.96 -18.07
N GLU A 118 -18.52 -7.82 -17.90
CA GLU A 118 -19.10 -8.12 -16.59
C GLU A 118 -18.20 -9.00 -15.70
N PRO A 119 -18.33 -8.89 -14.37
CA PRO A 119 -17.64 -9.80 -13.46
C PRO A 119 -17.98 -11.26 -13.76
N GLN A 120 -16.96 -12.08 -13.97
CA GLN A 120 -17.16 -13.49 -14.33
C GLN A 120 -17.32 -14.36 -13.08
N GLN A 121 -18.21 -15.35 -13.17
CA GLN A 121 -18.42 -16.31 -12.10
C GLN A 121 -17.12 -17.10 -11.83
N GLY A 122 -16.65 -17.10 -10.57
CA GLY A 122 -15.41 -17.78 -10.15
C GLY A 122 -14.14 -16.94 -10.31
N GLU A 123 -14.20 -15.69 -10.81
CA GLU A 123 -13.06 -14.75 -10.81
C GLU A 123 -12.98 -13.92 -9.52
N SER A 124 -14.04 -13.81 -8.74
CA SER A 124 -14.02 -13.07 -7.47
C SER A 124 -12.85 -13.52 -6.60
N THR A 125 -12.13 -12.56 -5.99
CA THR A 125 -10.91 -12.76 -5.19
C THR A 125 -9.67 -13.25 -5.97
N HIS A 126 -9.70 -13.23 -7.30
CA HIS A 126 -8.56 -13.57 -8.16
C HIS A 126 -8.04 -12.34 -8.92
N SER A 127 -6.77 -12.35 -9.31
CA SER A 127 -6.12 -11.27 -10.09
C SER A 127 -6.83 -10.98 -11.41
N ALA A 128 -7.42 -11.95 -12.04
CA ALA A 128 -8.18 -11.80 -13.30
C ALA A 128 -9.34 -10.79 -13.15
N SER A 129 -10.07 -10.84 -12.03
CA SER A 129 -11.16 -9.88 -11.77
C SER A 129 -10.67 -8.44 -11.64
N LEU A 130 -9.52 -8.24 -10.99
CA LEU A 130 -8.90 -6.91 -10.90
C LEU A 130 -8.53 -6.37 -12.28
N ILE A 131 -7.89 -7.19 -13.11
CA ILE A 131 -7.48 -6.79 -14.47
C ILE A 131 -8.69 -6.43 -15.32
N ARG A 132 -9.76 -7.25 -15.29
CA ARG A 132 -11.04 -6.98 -15.99
C ARG A 132 -11.66 -5.68 -15.49
N GLY A 133 -11.78 -5.51 -14.17
CA GLY A 133 -12.35 -4.30 -13.56
C GLY A 133 -11.56 -3.03 -13.89
N ILE A 134 -10.23 -3.10 -14.00
CA ILE A 134 -9.40 -1.98 -14.43
C ILE A 134 -9.70 -1.64 -15.89
N ALA A 135 -9.71 -2.61 -16.79
CA ALA A 135 -10.02 -2.37 -18.20
C ALA A 135 -11.41 -1.72 -18.39
N GLU A 136 -12.41 -2.21 -17.66
CA GLU A 136 -13.76 -1.61 -17.69
C GLU A 136 -13.80 -0.22 -17.04
N GLY A 137 -13.00 0.01 -16.00
CA GLY A 137 -12.84 1.35 -15.41
C GLY A 137 -12.30 2.37 -16.42
N PHE A 138 -11.35 1.98 -17.29
CA PHE A 138 -10.89 2.82 -18.40
C PHE A 138 -12.00 3.10 -19.41
N ARG A 139 -12.77 2.07 -19.79
CA ARG A 139 -13.92 2.23 -20.71
C ARG A 139 -14.99 3.15 -20.14
N ALA A 140 -15.29 3.03 -18.85
CA ALA A 140 -16.21 3.92 -18.15
C ALA A 140 -15.76 5.39 -18.14
N GLN A 141 -14.45 5.65 -18.27
CA GLN A 141 -13.89 6.99 -18.49
C GLN A 141 -13.83 7.41 -19.98
N GLY A 142 -14.47 6.66 -20.86
CA GLY A 142 -14.49 6.93 -22.30
C GLY A 142 -13.15 6.66 -22.99
N LYS A 143 -12.26 5.84 -22.39
CA LYS A 143 -10.96 5.49 -22.97
C LYS A 143 -11.04 4.17 -23.72
N THR A 144 -10.43 4.13 -24.90
CA THR A 144 -10.26 2.88 -25.66
C THR A 144 -8.98 2.21 -25.21
N VAL A 145 -9.09 0.97 -24.74
CA VAL A 145 -7.96 0.12 -24.35
C VAL A 145 -8.03 -1.19 -25.13
N GLY A 146 -6.88 -1.78 -25.40
CA GLY A 146 -6.72 -3.07 -26.07
C GLY A 146 -6.01 -4.10 -25.21
N GLY A 147 -5.63 -5.22 -25.82
CA GLY A 147 -4.93 -6.31 -25.18
C GLY A 147 -3.45 -6.05 -24.94
N PHE A 148 -2.86 -6.77 -24.01
CA PHE A 148 -1.42 -6.83 -23.82
C PHE A 148 -1.00 -8.16 -23.20
N ASP A 149 0.25 -8.53 -23.43
CA ASP A 149 0.92 -9.60 -22.69
C ASP A 149 1.89 -9.01 -21.68
N ALA A 150 1.84 -9.47 -20.44
CA ALA A 150 2.76 -8.98 -19.40
C ALA A 150 3.31 -10.08 -18.50
N TYR A 151 4.60 -9.93 -18.13
CA TYR A 151 5.20 -10.66 -17.02
C TYR A 151 5.43 -9.72 -15.84
N THR A 152 5.00 -10.13 -14.65
CA THR A 152 5.15 -9.31 -13.43
C THR A 152 6.02 -10.00 -12.39
N ALA A 153 6.87 -9.21 -11.72
CA ALA A 153 7.72 -9.64 -10.62
C ALA A 153 7.63 -8.64 -9.47
N SER A 154 6.95 -9.01 -8.39
CA SER A 154 6.76 -8.16 -7.22
C SER A 154 7.76 -8.51 -6.12
N ASP A 155 8.35 -7.47 -5.52
CA ASP A 155 9.06 -7.52 -4.25
C ASP A 155 8.17 -7.00 -3.11
N VAL A 156 6.99 -6.46 -3.43
CA VAL A 156 5.95 -6.14 -2.43
C VAL A 156 5.31 -7.44 -1.97
N LEU A 157 5.54 -7.78 -0.73
CA LEU A 157 5.08 -9.04 -0.15
C LEU A 157 3.57 -9.09 0.00
N ARG A 158 3.03 -10.26 -0.27
CA ARG A 158 1.61 -10.55 -0.01
C ARG A 158 1.36 -10.67 1.49
N GLY A 159 0.26 -10.08 1.94
CA GLY A 159 -0.13 -10.14 3.35
C GLY A 159 0.77 -9.36 4.30
N SER A 160 1.75 -8.63 3.79
CA SER A 160 2.70 -7.85 4.60
C SER A 160 2.18 -6.45 4.99
N GLY A 161 0.94 -6.10 4.66
CA GLY A 161 0.45 -4.74 4.91
C GLY A 161 1.09 -3.65 4.05
N LEU A 162 1.93 -4.00 3.04
CA LEU A 162 2.57 -3.06 2.11
C LEU A 162 1.74 -2.80 0.83
N SER A 163 0.49 -3.25 0.79
CA SER A 163 -0.45 -3.12 -0.33
C SER A 163 0.05 -3.70 -1.65
N SER A 164 0.36 -5.01 -1.64
CA SER A 164 0.72 -5.72 -2.87
C SER A 164 -0.42 -5.72 -3.91
N SER A 165 -1.70 -5.68 -3.50
CA SER A 165 -2.84 -5.53 -4.39
C SER A 165 -2.81 -4.19 -5.12
N ALA A 166 -2.67 -3.07 -4.38
CA ALA A 166 -2.62 -1.74 -4.98
C ALA A 166 -1.43 -1.58 -5.94
N ALA A 167 -0.24 -2.12 -5.59
CA ALA A 167 0.91 -2.12 -6.49
C ALA A 167 0.64 -2.92 -7.78
N PHE A 168 -0.05 -4.06 -7.69
CA PHE A 168 -0.43 -4.86 -8.86
C PHE A 168 -1.46 -4.11 -9.72
N GLU A 169 -2.53 -3.61 -9.11
CA GLU A 169 -3.57 -2.83 -9.77
C GLU A 169 -2.99 -1.62 -10.50
N MET A 170 -2.15 -0.85 -9.81
CA MET A 170 -1.49 0.32 -10.40
C MET A 170 -0.51 -0.05 -11.51
N GLY A 171 0.16 -1.21 -11.42
CA GLY A 171 0.97 -1.76 -12.49
C GLY A 171 0.14 -2.02 -13.77
N MET A 172 -1.01 -2.68 -13.63
CA MET A 172 -1.92 -2.94 -14.76
C MET A 172 -2.51 -1.64 -15.33
N ALA A 173 -2.93 -0.72 -14.46
CA ALA A 173 -3.45 0.58 -14.89
C ALA A 173 -2.39 1.43 -15.60
N ALA A 174 -1.14 1.42 -15.13
CA ALA A 174 -0.04 2.13 -15.77
C ALA A 174 0.29 1.56 -17.17
N ILE A 175 0.22 0.23 -17.35
CA ILE A 175 0.36 -0.41 -18.66
C ILE A 175 -0.73 0.09 -19.61
N LEU A 176 -2.00 -0.02 -19.24
CA LEU A 176 -3.11 0.41 -20.11
C LEU A 176 -3.01 1.90 -20.44
N ASN A 177 -2.72 2.75 -19.44
CA ASN A 177 -2.58 4.18 -19.65
C ASN A 177 -1.42 4.53 -20.59
N GLY A 178 -0.29 3.82 -20.46
CA GLY A 178 0.93 4.07 -21.23
C GLY A 178 0.87 3.51 -22.64
N GLU A 179 0.43 2.24 -22.81
CA GLU A 179 0.39 1.58 -24.13
C GLU A 179 -0.67 2.17 -25.04
N TYR A 180 -1.81 2.58 -24.49
CA TYR A 180 -2.94 3.12 -25.28
C TYR A 180 -3.06 4.65 -25.21
N GLY A 181 -2.09 5.34 -24.59
CA GLY A 181 -2.04 6.81 -24.59
C GLY A 181 -3.28 7.46 -23.98
N CYS A 182 -3.88 6.84 -22.96
CA CYS A 182 -5.16 7.29 -22.40
C CYS A 182 -5.09 8.65 -21.71
N GLY A 183 -3.89 9.08 -21.24
CA GLY A 183 -3.66 10.40 -20.66
C GLY A 183 -4.36 10.63 -19.32
N LEU A 184 -4.70 9.56 -18.59
CA LEU A 184 -5.29 9.67 -17.26
C LEU A 184 -4.24 10.05 -16.23
N THR A 185 -4.63 10.90 -15.28
CA THR A 185 -3.79 11.32 -14.16
C THR A 185 -3.66 10.22 -13.10
N ALA A 186 -2.64 10.28 -12.27
CA ALA A 186 -2.42 9.30 -11.19
C ALA A 186 -3.64 9.14 -10.25
N PRO A 187 -4.33 10.22 -9.80
CA PRO A 187 -5.56 10.06 -9.00
C PRO A 187 -6.72 9.41 -9.76
N GLU A 188 -6.85 9.62 -11.06
CA GLU A 188 -7.88 8.95 -11.88
C GLU A 188 -7.60 7.46 -11.99
N LEU A 189 -6.34 7.07 -12.23
CA LEU A 189 -5.91 5.66 -12.23
C LEU A 189 -6.19 4.99 -10.88
N ALA A 190 -5.86 5.66 -9.76
CA ALA A 190 -6.14 5.15 -8.42
C ALA A 190 -7.64 4.86 -8.20
N LYS A 191 -8.53 5.74 -8.68
CA LYS A 191 -9.99 5.53 -8.59
C LYS A 191 -10.46 4.36 -9.43
N ILE A 192 -9.89 4.16 -10.62
CA ILE A 192 -10.17 2.99 -11.47
C ILE A 192 -9.76 1.71 -10.75
N CYS A 193 -8.58 1.68 -10.12
CA CYS A 193 -8.10 0.54 -9.36
C CYS A 193 -9.00 0.24 -8.15
N GLN A 194 -9.38 1.25 -7.38
CA GLN A 194 -10.33 1.09 -6.28
C GLN A 194 -11.69 0.56 -6.77
N TYR A 195 -12.19 1.06 -7.88
CA TYR A 195 -13.43 0.55 -8.49
C TYR A 195 -13.31 -0.94 -8.84
N ALA A 196 -12.20 -1.36 -9.42
CA ALA A 196 -11.95 -2.76 -9.73
C ALA A 196 -11.89 -3.62 -8.46
N GLU A 197 -11.20 -3.17 -7.40
CA GLU A 197 -11.12 -3.89 -6.13
C GLU A 197 -12.49 -4.02 -5.45
N ASN A 198 -13.29 -2.95 -5.44
CA ASN A 198 -14.59 -2.95 -4.79
C ASN A 198 -15.67 -3.69 -5.56
N THR A 199 -15.69 -3.57 -6.90
CA THR A 199 -16.80 -4.07 -7.75
C THR A 199 -16.51 -5.46 -8.31
N TYR A 200 -15.28 -5.72 -8.76
CA TYR A 200 -14.93 -6.97 -9.46
C TYR A 200 -14.27 -7.98 -8.51
N PHE A 201 -13.35 -7.52 -7.68
CA PHE A 201 -12.68 -8.39 -6.71
C PHE A 201 -13.56 -8.67 -5.48
N GLY A 202 -14.44 -7.73 -5.13
CA GLY A 202 -15.40 -7.88 -4.04
C GLY A 202 -14.86 -7.50 -2.66
N LYS A 203 -13.77 -6.74 -2.59
CA LYS A 203 -13.19 -6.25 -1.33
C LYS A 203 -13.45 -4.75 -1.18
N PRO A 204 -14.28 -4.32 -0.19
CA PRO A 204 -14.52 -2.92 0.06
C PRO A 204 -13.27 -2.26 0.67
N SER A 205 -12.46 -1.60 -0.16
CA SER A 205 -11.24 -0.91 0.25
C SER A 205 -11.38 0.61 0.20
N GLY A 206 -10.57 1.31 1.02
CA GLY A 206 -10.33 2.74 0.91
C GLY A 206 -9.51 3.07 -0.35
N LEU A 207 -9.25 4.35 -0.58
CA LEU A 207 -8.54 4.83 -1.77
C LEU A 207 -7.05 5.15 -1.49
N LEU A 208 -6.63 5.22 -0.22
CA LEU A 208 -5.31 5.71 0.17
C LEU A 208 -4.17 4.87 -0.40
N ASP A 209 -4.35 3.57 -0.47
CA ASP A 209 -3.35 2.62 -0.96
C ASP A 209 -3.04 2.84 -2.44
N GLN A 210 -4.09 2.87 -3.26
CA GLN A 210 -3.98 3.11 -4.69
C GLN A 210 -3.46 4.52 -4.99
N LEU A 211 -3.92 5.54 -4.25
CA LEU A 211 -3.42 6.91 -4.38
C LEU A 211 -1.92 7.00 -4.11
N THR A 212 -1.46 6.36 -3.04
CA THR A 212 -0.04 6.41 -2.67
C THR A 212 0.82 5.70 -3.70
N SER A 213 0.41 4.52 -4.17
CA SER A 213 1.10 3.80 -5.24
C SER A 213 1.07 4.57 -6.57
N ALA A 214 -0.04 5.26 -6.88
CA ALA A 214 -0.19 6.03 -8.11
C ALA A 214 0.67 7.29 -8.16
N VAL A 215 0.68 8.07 -7.07
CA VAL A 215 1.26 9.43 -7.03
C VAL A 215 2.73 9.40 -6.56
N GLY A 216 3.08 8.46 -5.68
CA GLY A 216 4.41 8.43 -5.04
C GLY A 216 4.62 9.54 -4.01
N GLY A 217 5.78 9.57 -3.39
CA GLY A 217 6.08 10.49 -2.31
C GLY A 217 5.35 10.13 -1.02
N VAL A 218 5.14 11.10 -0.15
CA VAL A 218 4.24 10.98 0.99
C VAL A 218 2.93 11.67 0.63
N ILE A 219 1.83 10.94 0.78
CA ILE A 219 0.49 11.42 0.44
C ILE A 219 -0.28 11.68 1.72
N PHE A 220 -0.74 12.92 1.88
CA PHE A 220 -1.78 13.27 2.83
C PHE A 220 -3.10 13.42 2.05
N ALA A 221 -4.11 12.68 2.46
CA ALA A 221 -5.42 12.67 1.83
C ALA A 221 -6.52 13.04 2.82
N ASP A 222 -7.38 13.98 2.43
CA ASP A 222 -8.60 14.36 3.15
C ASP A 222 -9.81 13.72 2.45
N PHE A 223 -10.45 12.78 3.11
CA PHE A 223 -11.60 12.02 2.61
C PHE A 223 -12.95 12.61 3.07
N ALA A 224 -13.02 13.87 3.49
CA ALA A 224 -14.29 14.52 3.83
C ALA A 224 -15.34 14.41 2.69
N ASP A 225 -14.91 14.49 1.43
CA ASP A 225 -15.64 14.02 0.26
C ASP A 225 -14.91 12.82 -0.37
N PRO A 226 -15.36 11.57 -0.12
CA PRO A 226 -14.67 10.39 -0.64
C PRO A 226 -14.72 10.28 -2.17
N LYS A 227 -15.66 10.98 -2.85
CA LYS A 227 -15.71 11.03 -4.31
C LYS A 227 -14.66 11.99 -4.89
N LYS A 228 -14.25 13.00 -4.12
CA LYS A 228 -13.28 14.02 -4.51
C LYS A 228 -12.31 14.32 -3.35
N PRO A 229 -11.52 13.33 -2.91
CA PRO A 229 -10.57 13.56 -1.82
C PRO A 229 -9.58 14.65 -2.21
N ARG A 230 -9.21 15.47 -1.24
CA ARG A 230 -8.13 16.45 -1.40
C ARG A 230 -6.81 15.74 -1.15
N ILE A 231 -5.90 15.83 -2.11
CA ILE A 231 -4.63 15.10 -2.08
C ILE A 231 -3.51 16.13 -2.05
N GLU A 232 -2.63 15.98 -1.06
CA GLU A 232 -1.39 16.74 -0.97
C GLU A 232 -0.22 15.77 -1.04
N LYS A 233 0.72 16.05 -1.94
CA LYS A 233 1.98 15.32 -2.03
C LYS A 233 3.06 16.07 -1.26
N ILE A 234 3.71 15.38 -0.33
CA ILE A 234 4.89 15.86 0.37
C ILE A 234 6.09 15.15 -0.25
N HIS A 235 7.05 15.93 -0.76
CA HIS A 235 8.24 15.41 -1.42
C HIS A 235 9.17 14.71 -0.43
N THR A 236 9.76 13.58 -0.86
CA THR A 236 10.59 12.72 0.00
C THR A 236 12.01 13.23 0.20
N ALA A 237 12.49 14.14 -0.65
CA ALA A 237 13.86 14.65 -0.59
C ALA A 237 14.15 15.33 0.77
N GLY A 238 15.07 14.75 1.54
CA GLY A 238 15.45 15.23 2.87
C GLY A 238 14.31 15.19 3.90
N LEU A 239 13.28 14.38 3.68
CA LEU A 239 12.15 14.25 4.60
C LEU A 239 12.53 13.43 5.84
N LEU A 240 13.23 12.31 5.65
CA LEU A 240 13.79 11.54 6.75
C LEU A 240 15.26 11.96 6.97
N PRO A 241 15.72 12.05 8.24
CA PRO A 241 17.15 12.22 8.53
C PRO A 241 17.98 11.13 7.85
N ALA A 242 19.19 11.49 7.41
CA ALA A 242 20.07 10.57 6.67
C ALA A 242 20.50 9.35 7.50
N ASP A 243 20.48 9.48 8.82
CA ASP A 243 20.81 8.44 9.79
C ASP A 243 19.58 7.68 10.32
N MET A 244 18.42 7.86 9.69
CA MET A 244 17.17 7.17 10.05
C MET A 244 16.79 6.16 8.99
N THR A 245 16.50 4.92 9.40
CA THR A 245 16.04 3.85 8.51
C THR A 245 14.58 3.50 8.83
N LEU A 246 13.74 3.45 7.81
CA LEU A 246 12.41 2.87 7.92
C LEU A 246 12.51 1.37 7.80
N CYS A 247 12.13 0.64 8.85
CA CYS A 247 12.07 -0.81 8.86
C CYS A 247 10.61 -1.26 8.86
N VAL A 248 10.29 -2.29 8.08
CA VAL A 248 9.00 -2.99 8.16
C VAL A 248 9.27 -4.44 8.53
N THR A 249 8.60 -4.90 9.58
CA THR A 249 8.71 -6.28 10.06
C THR A 249 7.47 -7.07 9.67
N ASP A 250 7.66 -8.14 8.91
CA ASP A 250 6.63 -9.14 8.63
C ASP A 250 6.60 -10.15 9.78
N THR A 251 5.51 -10.15 10.54
CA THR A 251 5.34 -11.05 11.70
C THR A 251 4.90 -12.45 11.31
N ARG A 252 4.83 -12.76 10.03
CA ARG A 252 4.39 -14.05 9.46
C ARG A 252 2.96 -14.44 9.84
N GLY A 253 2.16 -13.50 10.36
CA GLY A 253 0.75 -13.70 10.65
C GLY A 253 -0.10 -13.69 9.38
N SER A 254 -1.19 -14.45 9.37
CA SER A 254 -2.13 -14.53 8.23
C SER A 254 -3.38 -13.72 8.48
N HIS A 255 -3.88 -13.03 7.46
CA HIS A 255 -5.16 -12.30 7.47
C HIS A 255 -6.36 -13.16 7.02
N SER A 256 -6.15 -14.43 6.63
CA SER A 256 -7.15 -15.23 5.91
C SER A 256 -8.46 -15.45 6.68
N GLU A 257 -8.41 -15.44 8.01
CA GLU A 257 -9.59 -15.68 8.88
C GLU A 257 -10.04 -14.45 9.64
N LEU A 258 -9.47 -13.27 9.36
CA LEU A 258 -9.66 -12.05 10.13
C LEU A 258 -10.65 -11.05 9.49
N THR A 259 -11.31 -11.42 8.39
CA THR A 259 -12.26 -10.55 7.67
C THR A 259 -13.36 -9.99 8.59
N GLY A 260 -13.84 -10.80 9.54
CA GLY A 260 -14.83 -10.39 10.53
C GLY A 260 -14.35 -9.29 11.47
N GLU A 261 -13.07 -9.36 11.90
CA GLU A 261 -12.47 -8.35 12.79
C GLU A 261 -12.28 -7.00 12.07
N PHE A 262 -11.85 -7.03 10.80
CA PHE A 262 -11.77 -5.82 9.97
C PHE A 262 -13.14 -5.18 9.76
N ALA A 263 -14.16 -5.98 9.41
CA ALA A 263 -15.52 -5.50 9.23
C ALA A 263 -16.09 -4.92 10.53
N ALA A 264 -15.76 -5.49 11.69
CA ALA A 264 -16.20 -5.02 12.99
C ALA A 264 -15.69 -3.61 13.32
N ILE A 265 -14.46 -3.23 12.91
CA ILE A 265 -13.94 -1.87 13.15
C ILE A 265 -14.87 -0.84 12.48
N ARG A 266 -15.12 -1.03 11.20
CA ARG A 266 -15.96 -0.14 10.43
C ARG A 266 -17.38 -0.10 10.96
N HIS A 267 -17.99 -1.26 11.18
CA HIS A 267 -19.37 -1.38 11.64
C HIS A 267 -19.58 -0.73 13.01
N GLU A 268 -18.65 -0.91 13.95
CA GLU A 268 -18.74 -0.32 15.29
C GLU A 268 -18.60 1.21 15.24
N MET A 269 -17.70 1.76 14.43
CA MET A 269 -17.59 3.21 14.21
C MET A 269 -18.87 3.78 13.59
N GLU A 270 -19.43 3.11 12.56
CA GLU A 270 -20.68 3.51 11.91
C GLU A 270 -21.88 3.41 12.86
N SER A 271 -21.91 2.44 13.78
CA SER A 271 -22.99 2.32 14.79
C SER A 271 -23.01 3.52 15.75
N VAL A 272 -21.83 3.99 16.17
CA VAL A 272 -21.70 5.21 16.99
C VAL A 272 -22.14 6.44 16.21
N ALA A 273 -21.71 6.58 14.95
CA ALA A 273 -22.12 7.68 14.08
C ALA A 273 -23.64 7.71 13.88
N ALA A 274 -24.27 6.56 13.65
CA ALA A 274 -25.73 6.42 13.48
C ALA A 274 -26.52 6.87 14.72
N CYS A 275 -26.02 6.56 15.92
CA CYS A 275 -26.59 7.05 17.18
C CYS A 275 -26.56 8.58 17.32
N LEU A 276 -25.71 9.25 16.54
CA LEU A 276 -25.53 10.70 16.52
C LEU A 276 -26.07 11.35 15.24
N GLY A 277 -26.82 10.57 14.42
CA GLY A 277 -27.48 11.07 13.20
C GLY A 277 -26.57 11.14 11.97
N GLY A 278 -25.33 10.64 12.06
CA GLY A 278 -24.39 10.52 10.93
C GLY A 278 -24.37 9.12 10.34
N LYS A 279 -23.80 8.98 9.16
CA LYS A 279 -23.50 7.67 8.55
C LYS A 279 -22.09 7.19 8.93
N VAL A 280 -21.17 8.13 9.10
CA VAL A 280 -19.77 7.93 9.45
C VAL A 280 -19.35 8.99 10.47
N LEU A 281 -18.28 8.73 11.22
CA LEU A 281 -17.81 9.62 12.28
C LEU A 281 -17.36 11.00 11.76
N GLY A 282 -16.88 11.11 10.52
CA GLY A 282 -16.54 12.39 9.91
C GLY A 282 -17.73 13.36 9.71
N GLN A 283 -18.96 12.87 9.85
CA GLN A 283 -20.18 13.68 9.83
C GLN A 283 -20.67 14.11 11.23
N VAL A 284 -19.98 13.68 12.27
CA VAL A 284 -20.33 13.90 13.67
C VAL A 284 -19.36 14.91 14.29
N LYS A 285 -19.90 15.85 15.08
CA LYS A 285 -19.04 16.75 15.85
C LYS A 285 -18.52 16.03 17.10
N GLU A 286 -17.25 16.11 17.34
CA GLU A 286 -16.59 15.48 18.48
C GLU A 286 -17.21 15.89 19.82
N GLN A 287 -17.61 17.15 19.97
CA GLN A 287 -18.28 17.62 21.18
C GLN A 287 -19.63 16.90 21.43
N GLU A 288 -20.39 16.61 20.37
CA GLU A 288 -21.66 15.87 20.46
C GLU A 288 -21.40 14.42 20.89
N PHE A 289 -20.33 13.81 20.40
CA PHE A 289 -19.90 12.47 20.82
C PHE A 289 -19.59 12.43 22.33
N TRP A 290 -18.77 13.35 22.83
CA TRP A 290 -18.42 13.38 24.26
C TRP A 290 -19.62 13.64 25.17
N THR A 291 -20.53 14.52 24.74
CA THR A 291 -21.79 14.80 25.48
C THR A 291 -22.68 13.56 25.54
N ALA A 292 -22.72 12.77 24.49
CA ALA A 292 -23.59 11.59 24.40
C ALA A 292 -22.93 10.31 24.96
N LEU A 293 -21.69 10.35 25.45
CA LEU A 293 -20.91 9.19 25.85
C LEU A 293 -21.63 8.17 26.74
N PRO A 294 -22.39 8.56 27.81
CA PRO A 294 -23.12 7.59 28.64
C PRO A 294 -24.23 6.85 27.88
N ARG A 295 -24.84 7.49 26.88
CA ARG A 295 -25.86 6.88 26.02
C ARG A 295 -25.22 5.95 25.01
N LEU A 296 -24.11 6.36 24.39
CA LEU A 296 -23.39 5.58 23.37
C LEU A 296 -22.83 4.27 23.96
N ARG A 297 -22.28 4.31 25.18
CA ARG A 297 -21.83 3.09 25.87
C ARG A 297 -22.95 2.06 26.03
N ARG A 298 -24.16 2.50 26.39
CA ARG A 298 -25.29 1.59 26.54
C ARG A 298 -25.82 1.07 25.21
N ALA A 299 -25.81 1.90 24.18
CA ALA A 299 -26.38 1.57 22.88
C ALA A 299 -25.42 0.74 21.98
N CYS A 300 -24.13 1.09 21.96
CA CYS A 300 -23.15 0.54 21.02
C CYS A 300 -22.11 -0.37 21.69
N GLY A 301 -21.97 -0.29 23.04
CA GLY A 301 -20.93 -1.01 23.79
C GLY A 301 -19.60 -0.25 23.87
N ASP A 302 -18.75 -0.69 24.80
CA ASP A 302 -17.51 0.02 25.14
C ASP A 302 -16.49 -0.01 24.00
N ARG A 303 -16.33 -1.13 23.28
CA ARG A 303 -15.36 -1.24 22.18
C ARG A 303 -15.72 -0.30 21.01
N ALA A 304 -16.99 -0.20 20.65
CA ALA A 304 -17.43 0.73 19.61
C ALA A 304 -17.14 2.19 19.99
N VAL A 305 -17.35 2.54 21.25
CA VAL A 305 -17.02 3.87 21.79
C VAL A 305 -15.51 4.12 21.75
N LEU A 306 -14.68 3.16 22.18
CA LEU A 306 -13.21 3.29 22.11
C LEU A 306 -12.72 3.47 20.68
N ARG A 307 -13.28 2.74 19.71
CA ARG A 307 -13.00 2.90 18.28
C ARG A 307 -13.41 4.28 17.75
N ALA A 308 -14.48 4.86 18.25
CA ALA A 308 -14.86 6.22 17.92
C ALA A 308 -13.89 7.26 18.53
N VAL A 309 -13.42 7.07 19.77
CA VAL A 309 -12.35 7.89 20.37
C VAL A 309 -11.09 7.81 19.51
N HIS A 310 -10.69 6.57 19.13
CA HIS A 310 -9.56 6.37 18.21
C HIS A 310 -9.70 7.20 16.93
N TYR A 311 -10.89 7.19 16.30
CA TYR A 311 -11.12 7.96 15.09
C TYR A 311 -10.85 9.46 15.28
N PHE A 312 -11.43 10.09 16.32
CA PHE A 312 -11.25 11.52 16.55
C PHE A 312 -9.79 11.88 16.83
N GLU A 313 -9.12 11.11 17.70
CA GLU A 313 -7.72 11.34 18.03
C GLU A 313 -6.79 11.07 16.82
N GLU A 314 -7.00 9.95 16.11
CA GLU A 314 -6.14 9.57 14.98
C GLU A 314 -6.31 10.51 13.80
N ASN A 315 -7.54 11.02 13.59
CA ASN A 315 -7.82 12.01 12.57
C ASN A 315 -7.05 13.33 12.85
N ALA A 316 -7.07 13.81 14.08
CA ALA A 316 -6.31 14.99 14.50
C ALA A 316 -4.79 14.72 14.42
N ARG A 317 -4.34 13.52 14.80
CA ARG A 317 -2.94 13.09 14.78
C ARG A 317 -2.40 13.00 13.36
N ALA A 318 -3.17 12.49 12.39
CA ALA A 318 -2.76 12.43 10.98
C ALA A 318 -2.49 13.83 10.42
N LEU A 319 -3.31 14.82 10.77
CA LEU A 319 -3.07 16.22 10.41
C LEU A 319 -1.81 16.78 11.10
N ALA A 320 -1.60 16.46 12.38
CA ALA A 320 -0.39 16.87 13.11
C ALA A 320 0.88 16.22 12.53
N GLN A 321 0.83 14.94 12.16
CA GLN A 321 1.93 14.24 11.48
C GLN A 321 2.27 14.91 10.13
N ARG A 322 1.25 15.24 9.32
CA ARG A 322 1.43 16.00 8.08
C ARG A 322 2.14 17.33 8.36
N ASN A 323 1.69 18.09 9.35
CA ASN A 323 2.28 19.39 9.70
C ASN A 323 3.73 19.24 10.16
N ALA A 324 4.03 18.23 10.99
CA ALA A 324 5.40 17.93 11.44
C ALA A 324 6.33 17.59 10.25
N LEU A 325 5.87 16.79 9.28
CA LEU A 325 6.64 16.50 8.08
C LEU A 325 6.88 17.73 7.20
N VAL A 326 5.86 18.56 6.99
CA VAL A 326 5.99 19.80 6.20
C VAL A 326 6.94 20.80 6.86
N SER A 327 6.89 20.95 8.18
CA SER A 327 7.80 21.81 8.95
C SER A 327 9.18 21.17 9.19
N ARG A 328 9.39 19.93 8.76
CA ARG A 328 10.60 19.12 9.01
C ARG A 328 10.91 18.92 10.49
N ASP A 329 9.90 18.94 11.34
CA ASP A 329 10.01 18.56 12.76
C ASP A 329 9.88 17.04 12.90
N PHE A 330 11.00 16.37 12.61
CA PHE A 330 11.02 14.91 12.62
C PHE A 330 10.84 14.32 14.01
N ASN A 331 11.27 15.01 15.06
CA ASN A 331 11.08 14.55 16.44
C ASN A 331 9.58 14.56 16.81
N ALA A 332 8.86 15.64 16.49
CA ALA A 332 7.42 15.67 16.67
C ALA A 332 6.72 14.58 15.86
N PHE A 333 7.17 14.33 14.62
CA PHE A 333 6.62 13.24 13.80
C PHE A 333 6.82 11.86 14.45
N LEU A 334 8.02 11.54 14.97
CA LEU A 334 8.28 10.27 15.67
C LEU A 334 7.41 10.10 16.91
N GLN A 335 7.23 11.17 17.69
CA GLN A 335 6.35 11.14 18.86
C GLN A 335 4.90 10.80 18.45
N LEU A 336 4.39 11.41 17.37
CA LEU A 336 3.06 11.14 16.85
C LEU A 336 2.93 9.71 16.28
N ILE A 337 4.01 9.10 15.79
CA ILE A 337 4.04 7.67 15.41
C ILE A 337 3.83 6.78 16.64
N LEU A 338 4.51 7.06 17.75
CA LEU A 338 4.34 6.30 19.00
C LEU A 338 2.92 6.45 19.56
N GLU A 339 2.38 7.66 19.59
CA GLU A 339 1.00 7.92 20.04
C GLU A 339 -0.03 7.19 19.17
N SER A 340 0.15 7.16 17.85
CA SER A 340 -0.69 6.39 16.94
C SER A 340 -0.62 4.88 17.22
N GLY A 341 0.58 4.37 17.52
CA GLY A 341 0.78 2.98 17.95
C GLY A 341 0.04 2.64 19.23
N HIS A 342 0.11 3.51 20.24
CA HIS A 342 -0.64 3.37 21.49
C HIS A 342 -2.14 3.42 21.27
N ALA A 343 -2.65 4.35 20.45
CA ALA A 343 -4.07 4.45 20.13
C ALA A 343 -4.58 3.21 19.39
N SER A 344 -3.79 2.65 18.47
CA SER A 344 -4.12 1.37 17.81
C SER A 344 -4.25 0.23 18.81
N PHE A 345 -3.33 0.15 19.79
CA PHE A 345 -3.36 -0.89 20.82
C PHE A 345 -4.50 -0.72 21.81
N ALA A 346 -4.67 0.48 22.37
CA ALA A 346 -5.59 0.74 23.49
C ALA A 346 -7.02 1.02 23.03
N LEU A 347 -7.22 1.75 21.94
CA LEU A 347 -8.50 2.29 21.51
C LEU A 347 -9.10 1.54 20.31
N CYS A 348 -8.36 1.45 19.22
CA CYS A 348 -8.81 0.70 18.04
C CYS A 348 -8.85 -0.80 18.29
N GLN A 349 -7.94 -1.29 19.13
CA GLN A 349 -7.79 -2.71 19.50
C GLN A 349 -7.63 -3.60 18.26
N ASN A 350 -6.79 -3.17 17.33
CA ASN A 350 -6.51 -3.88 16.10
C ASN A 350 -5.07 -4.42 16.01
N VAL A 351 -4.35 -4.47 17.13
CA VAL A 351 -3.00 -5.05 17.18
C VAL A 351 -3.02 -6.56 17.39
N TYR A 352 -4.05 -7.08 18.00
CA TYR A 352 -4.23 -8.51 18.27
C TYR A 352 -5.70 -8.92 18.14
N CYS A 353 -5.92 -10.21 17.85
CA CYS A 353 -7.26 -10.80 17.88
C CYS A 353 -7.52 -11.37 19.27
N SER A 354 -8.63 -10.97 19.93
CA SER A 354 -8.97 -11.43 21.27
C SER A 354 -9.38 -12.91 21.31
N THR A 355 -9.76 -13.49 20.18
CA THR A 355 -10.15 -14.91 20.06
C THR A 355 -8.95 -15.82 19.78
N ASP A 356 -7.82 -15.28 19.36
CA ASP A 356 -6.58 -16.03 19.12
C ASP A 356 -5.44 -15.51 20.01
N VAL A 357 -5.37 -16.01 21.20
CA VAL A 357 -4.37 -15.62 22.21
C VAL A 357 -2.96 -16.19 21.95
N ARG A 358 -2.83 -17.11 21.00
CA ARG A 358 -1.53 -17.75 20.69
C ARG A 358 -0.78 -17.05 19.56
N HIS A 359 -1.47 -16.39 18.64
CA HIS A 359 -0.89 -15.79 17.45
C HIS A 359 -1.00 -14.26 17.50
N GLN A 360 -0.18 -13.65 18.34
CA GLN A 360 -0.13 -12.18 18.54
C GLN A 360 1.22 -11.62 18.07
N GLY A 361 1.63 -11.96 16.85
CA GLY A 361 2.93 -11.59 16.30
C GLY A 361 3.18 -10.08 16.27
N LEU A 362 2.16 -9.26 15.96
CA LEU A 362 2.28 -7.80 16.00
C LEU A 362 2.65 -7.30 17.40
N SER A 363 1.96 -7.79 18.45
CA SER A 363 2.26 -7.41 19.84
C SER A 363 3.69 -7.78 20.23
N VAL A 364 4.17 -8.97 19.84
CA VAL A 364 5.56 -9.42 20.09
C VAL A 364 6.56 -8.51 19.37
N ALA A 365 6.30 -8.18 18.10
CA ALA A 365 7.18 -7.30 17.32
C ALA A 365 7.23 -5.87 17.90
N LEU A 366 6.09 -5.33 18.33
CA LEU A 366 6.03 -4.02 19.00
C LEU A 366 6.79 -4.01 20.33
N ALA A 367 6.62 -5.04 21.16
CA ALA A 367 7.35 -5.16 22.44
C ALA A 367 8.87 -5.29 22.23
N LEU A 368 9.30 -6.05 21.21
CA LEU A 368 10.70 -6.15 20.84
C LEU A 368 11.25 -4.80 20.35
N SER A 369 10.47 -4.09 19.49
CA SER A 369 10.84 -2.75 19.02
C SER A 369 10.96 -1.76 20.16
N GLN A 370 10.03 -1.78 21.12
CA GLN A 370 10.10 -0.96 22.32
C GLN A 370 11.40 -1.24 23.10
N THR A 371 11.70 -2.50 23.37
CA THR A 371 12.92 -2.89 24.11
C THR A 371 14.20 -2.39 23.44
N LEU A 372 14.22 -2.31 22.11
CA LEU A 372 15.41 -1.93 21.35
C LEU A 372 15.53 -0.42 21.10
N LEU A 373 14.40 0.30 21.02
CA LEU A 373 14.35 1.66 20.49
C LEU A 373 13.90 2.71 21.51
N GLU A 374 13.28 2.30 22.63
CA GLU A 374 12.83 3.26 23.66
C GLU A 374 14.00 4.04 24.23
N GLY A 375 13.88 5.36 24.29
CA GLY A 375 14.96 6.26 24.73
C GLY A 375 16.14 6.37 23.76
N GLN A 376 16.11 5.70 22.60
CA GLN A 376 17.19 5.71 21.61
C GLN A 376 16.86 6.59 20.37
N GLY A 377 15.75 7.34 20.38
CA GLY A 377 15.34 8.20 19.26
C GLY A 377 14.62 7.46 18.13
N GLY A 378 14.18 6.23 18.35
CA GLY A 378 13.35 5.48 17.40
C GLY A 378 11.86 5.60 17.70
N ALA A 379 11.01 5.16 16.74
CA ALA A 379 9.56 5.06 16.91
C ALA A 379 9.04 3.82 16.17
N TRP A 380 7.92 3.28 16.64
CA TRP A 380 7.33 2.06 16.09
C TRP A 380 5.81 2.07 16.24
N ARG A 381 5.13 1.42 15.30
CA ARG A 381 3.70 1.15 15.36
C ARG A 381 3.32 0.00 14.43
N MET A 382 2.15 -0.57 14.66
CA MET A 382 1.47 -1.41 13.69
C MET A 382 1.11 -0.58 12.45
N GLN A 383 1.06 -1.20 11.27
CA GLN A 383 0.60 -0.55 10.05
C GLN A 383 -0.46 -1.38 9.31
N GLY A 384 -1.23 -0.69 8.45
CA GLY A 384 -2.34 -1.29 7.71
C GLY A 384 -3.53 -1.63 8.60
N GLY A 385 -4.28 -2.66 8.24
CA GLY A 385 -5.51 -3.02 8.96
C GLY A 385 -5.33 -3.57 10.37
N GLY A 386 -4.16 -4.13 10.67
CA GLY A 386 -3.86 -4.74 11.98
C GLY A 386 -4.24 -6.21 12.08
N PHE A 387 -4.41 -6.69 13.30
CA PHE A 387 -4.67 -8.08 13.74
C PHE A 387 -3.60 -9.09 13.37
N ALA A 388 -2.98 -8.97 12.21
CA ALA A 388 -1.83 -9.73 11.70
C ALA A 388 -1.01 -8.83 10.74
N GLY A 389 0.01 -9.37 10.08
CA GLY A 389 0.81 -8.70 9.05
C GLY A 389 2.05 -8.02 9.61
N THR A 390 2.14 -6.70 9.54
CA THR A 390 3.40 -5.99 9.76
C THR A 390 3.32 -4.86 10.77
N ILE A 391 4.49 -4.55 11.35
CA ILE A 391 4.75 -3.30 12.03
C ILE A 391 5.75 -2.47 11.21
N GLN A 392 5.79 -1.18 11.45
CA GLN A 392 6.84 -0.28 10.98
C GLN A 392 7.63 0.27 12.16
N ALA A 393 8.91 0.52 11.94
CA ALA A 393 9.78 1.16 12.89
C ALA A 393 10.71 2.16 12.20
N PHE A 394 10.86 3.34 12.77
CA PHE A 394 11.92 4.30 12.43
C PHE A 394 13.09 4.03 13.33
N VAL A 395 14.18 3.55 12.77
CA VAL A 395 15.33 3.02 13.50
C VAL A 395 16.55 3.92 13.26
N PRO A 396 17.18 4.48 14.30
CA PRO A 396 18.45 5.20 14.16
C PRO A 396 19.51 4.33 13.49
N GLY A 397 20.29 4.90 12.56
CA GLY A 397 21.23 4.17 11.71
C GLY A 397 22.22 3.30 12.49
N MET A 398 22.70 3.79 13.64
CA MET A 398 23.59 3.03 14.54
C MET A 398 22.94 1.77 15.11
N LEU A 399 21.61 1.69 15.15
CA LEU A 399 20.86 0.55 15.67
C LEU A 399 20.31 -0.37 14.58
N THR A 400 20.38 0.03 13.31
CA THR A 400 19.72 -0.68 12.21
C THR A 400 20.14 -2.14 12.11
N ALA A 401 21.44 -2.45 12.16
CA ALA A 401 21.93 -3.82 12.12
C ALA A 401 21.45 -4.64 13.31
N LYS A 402 21.58 -4.09 14.52
CA LYS A 402 21.12 -4.76 15.75
C LYS A 402 19.61 -5.01 15.74
N TYR A 403 18.82 -4.04 15.27
CA TYR A 403 17.37 -4.16 15.15
C TYR A 403 17.00 -5.25 14.14
N HIS A 404 17.59 -5.20 12.95
CA HIS A 404 17.40 -6.19 11.89
C HIS A 404 17.66 -7.62 12.38
N ASP A 405 18.84 -7.86 12.97
CA ASP A 405 19.24 -9.17 13.48
C ASP A 405 18.30 -9.68 14.59
N ALA A 406 17.87 -8.78 15.49
CA ALA A 406 16.94 -9.13 16.56
C ALA A 406 15.56 -9.52 16.02
N ILE A 407 15.04 -8.80 15.04
CA ILE A 407 13.78 -9.10 14.39
C ILE A 407 13.86 -10.43 13.63
N GLU A 408 14.88 -10.64 12.82
CA GLU A 408 15.04 -11.89 12.06
C GLU A 408 15.28 -13.12 12.94
N LYS A 409 15.90 -12.94 14.07
CA LYS A 409 16.05 -14.02 15.07
C LYS A 409 14.72 -14.51 15.61
N VAL A 410 13.71 -13.63 15.70
CA VAL A 410 12.38 -13.97 16.25
C VAL A 410 11.41 -14.42 15.15
N PHE A 411 11.37 -13.70 14.02
CA PHE A 411 10.39 -13.91 12.97
C PHE A 411 10.94 -14.64 11.73
N GLY A 412 12.22 -15.01 11.75
CA GLY A 412 12.90 -15.74 10.68
C GLY A 412 13.57 -14.83 9.66
N ALA A 413 14.51 -15.38 8.91
CA ALA A 413 15.25 -14.67 7.87
C ALA A 413 14.32 -14.03 6.84
N GLY A 414 14.64 -12.80 6.42
CA GLY A 414 13.86 -12.01 5.49
C GLY A 414 12.53 -11.50 6.06
N SER A 415 12.40 -11.39 7.39
CA SER A 415 11.23 -10.77 8.02
C SER A 415 11.39 -9.28 8.28
N CYS A 416 12.61 -8.74 8.21
CA CYS A 416 12.89 -7.33 8.42
C CYS A 416 13.30 -6.67 7.10
N TYR A 417 12.48 -5.74 6.59
CA TYR A 417 12.74 -4.99 5.37
C TYR A 417 13.25 -3.61 5.70
N LEU A 418 14.42 -3.26 5.18
CA LEU A 418 14.98 -1.91 5.24
C LEU A 418 14.47 -1.14 4.02
N LEU A 419 13.67 -0.11 4.23
CA LEU A 419 12.97 0.60 3.19
C LEU A 419 13.46 2.04 3.05
N ARG A 420 13.30 2.57 1.84
CA ARG A 420 13.40 4.00 1.55
C ARG A 420 12.07 4.51 1.03
N LEU A 421 11.79 5.78 1.28
CA LEU A 421 10.68 6.47 0.64
C LEU A 421 10.99 6.64 -0.84
N ARG A 422 9.98 6.46 -1.68
CA ARG A 422 10.10 6.59 -3.14
C ARG A 422 9.28 7.78 -3.62
N GLU A 423 9.95 8.70 -4.34
CA GLU A 423 9.31 9.92 -4.85
C GLU A 423 8.33 9.63 -5.99
N GLN A 424 8.63 8.65 -6.83
CA GLN A 424 7.82 8.33 -8.02
C GLN A 424 6.75 7.28 -7.70
N GLY A 425 5.54 7.55 -8.16
CA GLY A 425 4.46 6.57 -8.18
C GLY A 425 4.62 5.54 -9.29
N ALA A 426 3.50 4.93 -9.69
CA ALA A 426 3.47 3.99 -10.79
C ALA A 426 3.76 4.68 -12.12
N LEU A 427 4.71 4.13 -12.90
CA LEU A 427 5.17 4.74 -14.14
C LEU A 427 5.76 3.73 -15.11
N ARG A 428 5.89 4.13 -16.38
CA ARG A 428 6.77 3.47 -17.34
C ARG A 428 8.21 3.89 -17.06
N VAL A 429 9.09 2.94 -16.85
CA VAL A 429 10.53 3.15 -16.55
C VAL A 429 11.34 3.21 -17.83
N ILE A 430 10.99 2.31 -18.77
CA ILE A 430 11.69 2.13 -20.05
C ILE A 430 10.69 1.97 -21.17
#